data_0811401d21b25901062dd425c7ddf64d
#
_entry.id   0811401d21b25901062dd425c7ddf64d
#
_cell.length_a   1.000
_cell.length_b   1.000
_cell.length_c   1.000
_cell.angle_alpha   90.00
_cell.angle_beta   90.00
_cell.angle_gamma   90.00
#
_symmetry.space_group_name_H-M   'P 1'
#
loop_
_entity.id
_entity.type
_entity.pdbx_description
1 polymer ?
#
loop_
_entity_poly.entity_id
_entity_poly.type
_entity_poly.pdbx_seq_one_letter_code
_entity_poly.pdbx_strand_id
1 'polypeptide(L)'
;MTPNRRSFAFLAAAALLAFAAPSIPASAQDDLYARMQRVNTGLNTYQADVTVAIKMNTFPYLSPTLEGKAYYKKPDKNAVQFQSVPALAGQLKKVVGQLEPPSDWPKLYEVTKNSDDGSMAMFKLVRKKNGRIDHVDVKVDDKTATVSEMTYFYKDDGGTIKFTNTYDQIVGNYLVKAQTGKVDIPHYNADISSTFANYKINVKVDDAVFKD
;
A
#
# COMPACT_ATOMS: atom_id res chain seq x y z
N MET A 1 53.72 -45.71 57.09
CA MET A 1 53.70 -45.95 55.66
C MET A 1 52.34 -45.47 55.08
N THR A 2 52.33 -44.31 54.50
CA THR A 2 51.15 -43.67 53.94
C THR A 2 51.39 -43.47 52.43
N PRO A 3 50.53 -43.96 51.54
CA PRO A 3 50.66 -43.61 50.14
C PRO A 3 49.79 -42.38 49.81
N ASN A 4 50.43 -41.51 49.12
CA ASN A 4 50.01 -40.23 48.58
C ASN A 4 48.96 -40.42 47.47
N ARG A 5 47.74 -39.85 47.61
CA ARG A 5 46.75 -39.79 46.56
C ARG A 5 46.83 -38.40 45.93
N ARG A 6 47.32 -38.36 44.67
CA ARG A 6 47.26 -37.18 43.80
C ARG A 6 45.90 -37.10 43.17
N SER A 7 45.15 -36.07 43.54
CA SER A 7 43.84 -35.71 42.81
C SER A 7 44.18 -34.98 41.54
N PHE A 8 43.75 -35.54 40.42
CA PHE A 8 43.71 -34.84 39.14
C PHE A 8 42.40 -34.08 39.05
N ALA A 9 42.46 -32.75 39.00
CA ALA A 9 41.34 -31.88 38.69
C ALA A 9 41.23 -31.74 37.17
N PHE A 10 40.15 -32.27 36.59
CA PHE A 10 39.81 -32.02 35.21
C PHE A 10 39.08 -30.68 35.15
N LEU A 11 39.71 -29.68 34.52
CA LEU A 11 39.06 -28.43 34.10
C LEU A 11 38.30 -28.71 32.80
N ALA A 12 36.97 -28.82 32.87
CA ALA A 12 36.10 -28.81 31.71
C ALA A 12 35.86 -27.35 31.29
N ALA A 13 36.54 -26.91 30.25
CA ALA A 13 36.25 -25.62 29.60
C ALA A 13 34.99 -25.78 28.72
N ALA A 14 33.86 -25.32 29.22
CA ALA A 14 32.64 -25.19 28.43
C ALA A 14 32.76 -23.95 27.49
N ALA A 15 33.04 -24.20 26.22
CA ALA A 15 32.96 -23.16 25.17
C ALA A 15 31.48 -22.85 24.88
N LEU A 16 30.98 -21.75 25.42
CA LEU A 16 29.69 -21.15 25.00
C LEU A 16 29.85 -20.56 23.61
N LEU A 17 29.41 -21.32 22.59
CA LEU A 17 29.17 -20.78 21.25
C LEU A 17 27.91 -19.92 21.31
N ALA A 18 28.09 -18.61 21.49
CA ALA A 18 27.05 -17.63 21.29
C ALA A 18 26.74 -17.56 19.77
N PHE A 19 25.65 -18.19 19.34
CA PHE A 19 25.08 -17.95 18.04
C PHE A 19 24.56 -16.51 17.99
N ALA A 20 25.38 -15.60 17.47
CA ALA A 20 24.90 -14.28 17.10
C ALA A 20 23.91 -14.47 15.94
N ALA A 21 22.62 -14.30 16.20
CA ALA A 21 21.64 -14.18 15.14
C ALA A 21 22.07 -13.01 14.23
N PRO A 22 22.06 -13.19 12.88
CA PRO A 22 22.40 -12.09 11.99
C PRO A 22 21.39 -10.96 12.22
N SER A 23 21.84 -9.88 12.85
CA SER A 23 21.11 -8.63 12.92
C SER A 23 21.02 -8.09 11.48
N ILE A 24 19.82 -8.09 10.90
CA ILE A 24 19.57 -7.41 9.63
C ILE A 24 19.96 -5.95 9.82
N PRO A 25 20.89 -5.41 9.04
CA PRO A 25 21.35 -4.05 9.23
C PRO A 25 20.16 -3.09 9.03
N ALA A 26 19.94 -2.20 10.00
CA ALA A 26 18.92 -1.14 9.96
C ALA A 26 18.99 -0.28 8.67
N SER A 27 20.15 -0.26 8.01
CA SER A 27 20.40 0.45 6.75
C SER A 27 19.57 -0.03 5.55
N ALA A 28 19.17 -1.32 5.50
CA ALA A 28 18.37 -1.84 4.38
C ALA A 28 16.90 -1.40 4.44
N GLN A 29 16.38 -1.15 5.64
CA GLN A 29 15.01 -0.66 5.85
C GLN A 29 14.88 0.80 5.40
N ASP A 30 15.88 1.61 5.70
CA ASP A 30 15.91 3.03 5.34
C ASP A 30 16.02 3.21 3.83
N ASP A 31 16.68 2.30 3.10
CA ASP A 31 16.87 2.42 1.66
C ASP A 31 15.55 2.20 0.87
N LEU A 32 14.78 1.13 1.14
CA LEU A 32 13.51 0.90 0.42
C LEU A 32 12.52 2.03 0.68
N TYR A 33 12.35 2.44 1.92
CA TYR A 33 11.44 3.53 2.25
C TYR A 33 11.87 4.86 1.61
N ALA A 34 13.17 5.16 1.63
CA ALA A 34 13.71 6.33 0.93
C ALA A 34 13.54 6.24 -0.60
N ARG A 35 13.61 5.03 -1.19
CA ARG A 35 13.31 4.81 -2.61
C ARG A 35 11.83 5.05 -2.92
N MET A 36 10.91 4.54 -2.07
CA MET A 36 9.48 4.79 -2.20
C MET A 36 9.14 6.27 -2.23
N GLN A 37 9.77 7.07 -1.36
CA GLN A 37 9.57 8.52 -1.32
C GLN A 37 10.07 9.24 -2.58
N ARG A 38 11.01 8.63 -3.31
CA ARG A 38 11.60 9.17 -4.53
C ARG A 38 10.92 8.68 -5.81
N VAL A 39 10.04 7.68 -5.71
CA VAL A 39 9.24 7.24 -6.86
C VAL A 39 8.40 8.42 -7.37
N ASN A 40 8.40 8.64 -8.67
CA ASN A 40 7.63 9.67 -9.35
C ASN A 40 7.92 11.12 -8.88
N THR A 41 9.13 11.42 -8.42
CA THR A 41 9.47 12.80 -7.98
C THR A 41 9.35 13.83 -9.10
N GLY A 42 9.55 13.44 -10.36
CA GLY A 42 9.36 14.27 -11.55
C GLY A 42 7.91 14.44 -12.01
N LEU A 43 6.97 13.73 -11.36
CA LEU A 43 5.54 13.80 -11.69
C LEU A 43 4.90 14.98 -10.95
N ASN A 44 4.47 16.00 -11.67
CA ASN A 44 3.75 17.13 -11.11
C ASN A 44 2.24 17.02 -11.32
N THR A 45 1.85 16.55 -12.51
CA THR A 45 0.44 16.35 -12.86
C THR A 45 0.30 15.15 -13.78
N TYR A 46 -0.86 14.53 -13.77
CA TYR A 46 -1.30 13.69 -14.89
C TYR A 46 -2.80 13.81 -15.13
N GLN A 47 -3.19 13.43 -16.33
CA GLN A 47 -4.54 13.10 -16.74
C GLN A 47 -4.51 11.73 -17.41
N ALA A 48 -5.47 10.86 -17.11
CA ALA A 48 -5.62 9.55 -17.72
C ALA A 48 -7.09 9.25 -17.97
N ASP A 49 -7.38 8.40 -18.97
CA ASP A 49 -8.70 7.79 -19.09
C ASP A 49 -8.81 6.65 -18.07
N VAL A 50 -9.95 6.51 -17.42
CA VAL A 50 -10.21 5.46 -16.44
C VAL A 50 -11.52 4.76 -16.75
N THR A 51 -11.49 3.44 -16.69
CA THR A 51 -12.68 2.59 -16.73
C THR A 51 -12.73 1.79 -15.44
N VAL A 52 -13.86 1.83 -14.72
CA VAL A 52 -14.08 1.12 -13.46
C VAL A 52 -15.28 0.21 -13.62
N ALA A 53 -15.06 -1.09 -13.58
CA ALA A 53 -16.09 -2.11 -13.50
C ALA A 53 -16.29 -2.52 -12.04
N ILE A 54 -17.52 -2.50 -11.56
CA ILE A 54 -17.90 -2.88 -10.20
C ILE A 54 -18.86 -4.06 -10.31
N LYS A 55 -18.61 -5.13 -9.57
CA LYS A 55 -19.50 -6.26 -9.43
C LYS A 55 -19.92 -6.38 -7.97
N MET A 56 -21.18 -6.03 -7.67
CA MET A 56 -21.73 -6.22 -6.34
C MET A 56 -22.16 -7.68 -6.15
N ASN A 57 -21.62 -8.32 -5.12
CA ASN A 57 -21.91 -9.70 -4.76
C ASN A 57 -23.03 -9.78 -3.69
N THR A 58 -23.51 -8.63 -3.21
CA THR A 58 -24.67 -8.48 -2.30
C THR A 58 -25.74 -7.65 -2.99
N PHE A 59 -26.99 -7.72 -2.47
CA PHE A 59 -28.10 -6.89 -2.98
C PHE A 59 -27.70 -5.41 -3.02
N PRO A 60 -27.95 -4.70 -4.11
CA PRO A 60 -28.85 -5.01 -5.26
C PRO A 60 -28.20 -5.75 -6.45
N TYR A 61 -27.05 -6.42 -6.31
CA TYR A 61 -26.39 -7.24 -7.34
C TYR A 61 -26.11 -6.51 -8.65
N LEU A 62 -25.76 -5.23 -8.55
CA LEU A 62 -25.46 -4.39 -9.72
C LEU A 62 -24.04 -4.63 -10.24
N SER A 63 -23.88 -4.47 -11.54
CA SER A 63 -22.57 -4.58 -12.18
C SER A 63 -22.33 -3.40 -13.15
N PRO A 64 -22.28 -2.15 -12.66
CA PRO A 64 -22.03 -1.00 -13.51
C PRO A 64 -20.58 -0.95 -13.98
N THR A 65 -20.41 -0.42 -15.20
CA THR A 65 -19.12 0.04 -15.70
C THR A 65 -19.17 1.55 -15.82
N LEU A 66 -18.18 2.22 -15.23
CA LEU A 66 -18.08 3.68 -15.22
C LEU A 66 -16.86 4.09 -16.02
N GLU A 67 -17.05 5.03 -16.94
CA GLU A 67 -15.97 5.62 -17.74
C GLU A 67 -15.75 7.07 -17.31
N GLY A 68 -14.49 7.49 -17.29
CA GLY A 68 -14.17 8.83 -16.83
C GLY A 68 -12.72 9.21 -17.06
N LYS A 69 -12.31 10.25 -16.36
CA LYS A 69 -10.94 10.75 -16.34
C LYS A 69 -10.42 10.82 -14.92
N ALA A 70 -9.21 10.32 -14.74
CA ALA A 70 -8.44 10.45 -13.50
C ALA A 70 -7.46 11.62 -13.64
N TYR A 71 -7.32 12.39 -12.59
CA TYR A 71 -6.43 13.54 -12.50
C TYR A 71 -5.58 13.48 -11.23
N TYR A 72 -4.36 13.90 -11.37
CA TYR A 72 -3.45 14.12 -10.26
C TYR A 72 -2.77 15.47 -10.39
N LYS A 73 -2.54 16.13 -9.26
CA LYS A 73 -1.72 17.33 -9.15
C LYS A 73 -0.99 17.33 -7.81
N LYS A 74 0.32 17.40 -7.88
CA LYS A 74 1.20 17.44 -6.72
C LYS A 74 0.82 18.60 -5.78
N PRO A 75 0.91 18.43 -4.44
CA PRO A 75 1.51 17.24 -3.80
C PRO A 75 0.54 16.07 -3.59
N ASP A 76 -0.77 16.28 -3.50
CA ASP A 76 -1.74 15.31 -2.96
C ASP A 76 -3.14 15.39 -3.58
N LYS A 77 -3.32 16.22 -4.62
CA LYS A 77 -4.65 16.38 -5.24
C LYS A 77 -4.91 15.24 -6.21
N ASN A 78 -5.99 14.52 -5.98
CA ASN A 78 -6.49 13.46 -6.84
C ASN A 78 -7.98 13.68 -7.09
N ALA A 79 -8.43 13.40 -8.31
CA ALA A 79 -9.84 13.43 -8.67
C ALA A 79 -10.14 12.39 -9.75
N VAL A 80 -11.34 11.84 -9.71
CA VAL A 80 -11.89 11.03 -10.80
C VAL A 80 -13.24 11.62 -11.18
N GLN A 81 -13.37 12.02 -12.43
CA GLN A 81 -14.63 12.53 -12.99
C GLN A 81 -15.20 11.50 -13.94
N PHE A 82 -16.33 10.91 -13.58
CA PHE A 82 -17.07 9.98 -14.43
C PHE A 82 -18.07 10.72 -15.32
N GLN A 83 -18.25 10.24 -16.55
CA GLN A 83 -19.21 10.80 -17.53
C GLN A 83 -20.65 10.64 -17.05
N SER A 84 -20.97 9.49 -16.44
CA SER A 84 -22.26 9.24 -15.81
C SER A 84 -22.05 8.34 -14.59
N VAL A 85 -22.76 8.63 -13.52
CA VAL A 85 -22.75 7.80 -12.31
C VAL A 85 -24.18 7.41 -12.01
N PRO A 86 -24.56 6.12 -12.10
CA PRO A 86 -25.86 5.68 -11.64
C PRO A 86 -26.09 6.09 -10.18
N ALA A 87 -27.31 6.52 -9.84
CA ALA A 87 -27.62 7.05 -8.51
C ALA A 87 -27.16 6.15 -7.36
N LEU A 88 -27.27 4.83 -7.53
CA LEU A 88 -26.83 3.84 -6.56
C LEU A 88 -25.29 3.71 -6.47
N ALA A 89 -24.56 4.03 -7.53
CA ALA A 89 -23.09 4.00 -7.53
C ALA A 89 -22.47 5.23 -6.84
N GLY A 90 -23.24 6.29 -6.60
CA GLY A 90 -22.78 7.49 -5.89
C GLY A 90 -22.31 7.22 -4.47
N GLN A 91 -22.85 6.21 -3.81
CA GLN A 91 -22.39 5.79 -2.46
C GLN A 91 -21.01 5.13 -2.50
N LEU A 92 -20.65 4.47 -3.61
CA LEU A 92 -19.35 3.80 -3.78
C LEU A 92 -18.18 4.78 -3.94
N LYS A 93 -18.44 6.04 -4.32
CA LYS A 93 -17.39 7.09 -4.34
C LYS A 93 -16.69 7.26 -2.99
N LYS A 94 -17.39 6.95 -1.89
CA LYS A 94 -16.84 7.07 -0.53
C LYS A 94 -15.96 5.88 -0.12
N VAL A 95 -15.99 4.79 -0.89
CA VAL A 95 -15.27 3.54 -0.59
C VAL A 95 -13.87 3.53 -1.23
N VAL A 96 -13.66 4.33 -2.27
CA VAL A 96 -12.36 4.43 -2.95
C VAL A 96 -11.43 5.32 -2.13
N GLY A 97 -10.87 4.75 -1.05
CA GLY A 97 -9.76 5.36 -0.32
C GLY A 97 -8.48 5.22 -1.13
N GLN A 98 -7.84 6.34 -1.45
CA GLN A 98 -6.47 6.32 -1.92
C GLN A 98 -5.54 6.36 -0.70
N LEU A 99 -4.52 5.50 -0.71
CA LEU A 99 -3.45 5.60 0.29
C LEU A 99 -2.66 6.88 0.01
N GLU A 100 -2.40 7.64 1.06
CA GLU A 100 -1.58 8.84 0.98
C GLU A 100 -0.16 8.48 0.47
N PRO A 101 0.54 9.42 -0.20
CA PRO A 101 1.89 9.17 -0.70
C PRO A 101 2.83 8.75 0.43
N PRO A 102 3.81 7.86 0.17
CA PRO A 102 4.75 7.40 1.20
C PRO A 102 5.49 8.52 1.95
N SER A 103 5.68 9.67 1.32
CA SER A 103 6.26 10.87 1.96
C SER A 103 5.44 11.41 3.14
N ASP A 104 4.14 11.14 3.17
CA ASP A 104 3.25 11.62 4.21
C ASP A 104 2.96 10.57 5.30
N TRP A 105 3.32 9.32 5.08
CA TRP A 105 3.08 8.25 6.05
C TRP A 105 3.62 8.56 7.45
N PRO A 106 4.86 9.05 7.65
CA PRO A 106 5.35 9.33 9.00
C PRO A 106 4.57 10.42 9.74
N LYS A 107 3.91 11.31 9.00
CA LYS A 107 3.07 12.36 9.59
C LYS A 107 1.71 11.80 10.06
N LEU A 108 1.16 10.87 9.29
CA LEU A 108 -0.22 10.39 9.42
C LEU A 108 -0.32 9.05 10.15
N TYR A 109 0.73 8.23 10.06
CA TYR A 109 0.74 6.84 10.54
C TYR A 109 1.97 6.55 11.41
N GLU A 110 1.82 5.61 12.29
CA GLU A 110 2.92 4.81 12.83
C GLU A 110 3.23 3.74 11.80
N VAL A 111 4.45 3.73 11.26
CA VAL A 111 4.89 2.87 10.17
C VAL A 111 5.79 1.77 10.74
N THR A 112 5.41 0.52 10.55
CA THR A 112 6.22 -0.63 10.95
C THR A 112 6.48 -1.51 9.73
N LYS A 113 7.74 -1.88 9.49
CA LYS A 113 8.11 -2.90 8.51
C LYS A 113 8.02 -4.28 9.17
N ASN A 114 7.10 -5.12 8.72
CA ASN A 114 6.85 -6.43 9.32
C ASN A 114 7.72 -7.53 8.73
N SER A 115 7.99 -7.48 7.43
CA SER A 115 8.84 -8.46 6.75
C SER A 115 9.45 -7.87 5.48
N ASP A 116 10.52 -8.53 5.03
CA ASP A 116 11.19 -8.26 3.77
C ASP A 116 11.87 -9.56 3.33
N ASP A 117 11.54 -10.04 2.14
CA ASP A 117 12.14 -11.25 1.55
C ASP A 117 13.13 -10.93 0.42
N GLY A 118 13.45 -9.65 0.22
CA GLY A 118 14.32 -9.15 -0.84
C GLY A 118 13.61 -8.98 -2.19
N SER A 119 12.36 -9.42 -2.31
CA SER A 119 11.50 -9.17 -3.49
C SER A 119 10.30 -8.31 -3.14
N MET A 120 9.72 -8.55 -1.97
CA MET A 120 8.54 -7.86 -1.44
C MET A 120 8.74 -7.49 0.02
N ALA A 121 8.39 -6.27 0.37
CA ALA A 121 8.36 -5.83 1.76
C ALA A 121 6.93 -5.58 2.22
N MET A 122 6.65 -5.90 3.49
CA MET A 122 5.35 -5.67 4.12
C MET A 122 5.47 -4.57 5.16
N PHE A 123 4.62 -3.56 5.05
CA PHE A 123 4.49 -2.48 6.03
C PHE A 123 3.11 -2.52 6.67
N LYS A 124 3.05 -2.23 7.95
CA LYS A 124 1.82 -1.96 8.69
C LYS A 124 1.75 -0.47 9.02
N LEU A 125 0.64 0.15 8.66
CA LEU A 125 0.37 1.57 8.90
C LEU A 125 -0.78 1.71 9.88
N VAL A 126 -0.52 2.25 11.06
CA VAL A 126 -1.55 2.53 12.08
C VAL A 126 -1.79 4.04 12.14
N ARG A 127 -3.01 4.50 11.89
CA ARG A 127 -3.32 5.94 11.92
C ARG A 127 -3.09 6.56 13.30
N LYS A 128 -2.36 7.68 13.34
CA LYS A 128 -2.13 8.45 14.58
C LYS A 128 -3.41 9.11 15.09
N LYS A 129 -4.33 9.47 14.20
CA LYS A 129 -5.65 10.01 14.55
C LYS A 129 -6.68 8.88 14.58
N ASN A 130 -7.53 8.90 15.60
CA ASN A 130 -8.64 7.95 15.66
C ASN A 130 -9.55 8.07 14.44
N GLY A 131 -9.98 6.91 13.93
CA GLY A 131 -10.87 6.77 12.79
C GLY A 131 -11.45 5.36 12.73
N ARG A 132 -12.19 5.06 11.67
CA ARG A 132 -12.80 3.75 11.45
C ARG A 132 -11.78 2.68 11.03
N ILE A 133 -10.65 3.08 10.43
CA ILE A 133 -9.59 2.17 9.99
C ILE A 133 -8.75 1.82 11.23
N ASP A 134 -8.56 0.54 11.48
CA ASP A 134 -7.67 0.03 12.50
C ASP A 134 -6.21 0.15 12.01
N HIS A 135 -5.91 -0.47 10.88
CA HIS A 135 -4.61 -0.37 10.23
C HIS A 135 -4.72 -0.63 8.73
N VAL A 136 -3.63 -0.35 8.03
CA VAL A 136 -3.47 -0.71 6.61
C VAL A 136 -2.22 -1.56 6.48
N ASP A 137 -2.34 -2.75 5.90
CA ASP A 137 -1.21 -3.55 5.47
C ASP A 137 -0.86 -3.18 4.03
N VAL A 138 0.42 -2.93 3.78
CA VAL A 138 0.92 -2.48 2.49
C VAL A 138 2.05 -3.40 2.03
N LYS A 139 1.90 -3.95 0.82
CA LYS A 139 2.93 -4.72 0.13
C LYS A 139 3.64 -3.85 -0.88
N VAL A 140 4.95 -3.83 -0.82
CA VAL A 140 5.81 -3.01 -1.68
C VAL A 140 6.72 -3.93 -2.48
N ASP A 141 6.74 -3.75 -3.78
CA ASP A 141 7.73 -4.38 -4.67
C ASP A 141 9.09 -3.73 -4.43
N ASP A 142 10.08 -4.51 -4.00
CA ASP A 142 11.40 -3.98 -3.66
C ASP A 142 12.16 -3.44 -4.88
N LYS A 143 11.97 -4.04 -6.05
CA LYS A 143 12.66 -3.63 -7.28
C LYS A 143 12.20 -2.25 -7.77
N THR A 144 10.91 -1.99 -7.74
CA THR A 144 10.30 -0.75 -8.26
C THR A 144 10.00 0.27 -7.17
N ALA A 145 10.05 -0.15 -5.90
CA ALA A 145 9.64 0.62 -4.73
C ALA A 145 8.20 1.15 -4.83
N THR A 146 7.30 0.39 -5.49
CA THR A 146 5.90 0.73 -5.68
C THR A 146 4.99 -0.14 -4.82
N VAL A 147 3.84 0.41 -4.41
CA VAL A 147 2.84 -0.30 -3.62
C VAL A 147 2.06 -1.26 -4.51
N SER A 148 2.34 -2.55 -4.43
CA SER A 148 1.67 -3.59 -5.22
C SER A 148 0.32 -4.00 -4.63
N GLU A 149 0.17 -3.96 -3.31
CA GLU A 149 -1.07 -4.34 -2.63
C GLU A 149 -1.27 -3.48 -1.39
N MET A 150 -2.53 -3.16 -1.05
CA MET A 150 -2.90 -2.52 0.20
C MET A 150 -4.21 -3.13 0.70
N THR A 151 -4.26 -3.43 2.00
CA THR A 151 -5.47 -3.95 2.67
C THR A 151 -5.80 -3.06 3.86
N TYR A 152 -6.97 -2.44 3.81
CA TYR A 152 -7.54 -1.66 4.91
C TYR A 152 -8.33 -2.58 5.83
N PHE A 153 -8.02 -2.57 7.11
CA PHE A 153 -8.76 -3.26 8.15
C PHE A 153 -9.59 -2.25 8.93
N TYR A 154 -10.87 -2.49 9.03
CA TYR A 154 -11.79 -1.62 9.75
C TYR A 154 -11.98 -2.13 11.18
N LYS A 155 -12.13 -1.21 12.14
CA LYS A 155 -12.42 -1.51 13.55
C LYS A 155 -13.80 -2.17 13.71
N ASP A 156 -14.00 -2.81 14.86
CA ASP A 156 -15.29 -3.32 15.31
C ASP A 156 -15.92 -4.26 14.27
N ASP A 157 -15.13 -5.20 13.75
CA ASP A 157 -15.54 -6.15 12.71
C ASP A 157 -16.11 -5.48 11.44
N GLY A 158 -15.65 -4.25 11.19
CA GLY A 158 -16.09 -3.46 10.04
C GLY A 158 -15.60 -4.00 8.68
N GLY A 159 -14.89 -5.16 8.67
CA GLY A 159 -14.46 -5.85 7.46
C GLY A 159 -13.17 -5.31 6.86
N THR A 160 -12.96 -5.61 5.58
CA THR A 160 -11.73 -5.26 4.87
C THR A 160 -12.00 -4.69 3.49
N ILE A 161 -11.08 -3.84 3.01
CA ILE A 161 -11.01 -3.44 1.61
C ILE A 161 -9.58 -3.68 1.14
N LYS A 162 -9.43 -4.50 0.11
CA LYS A 162 -8.14 -4.84 -0.48
C LYS A 162 -8.03 -4.30 -1.89
N PHE A 163 -6.87 -3.71 -2.23
CA PHE A 163 -6.52 -3.32 -3.59
C PHE A 163 -5.19 -3.93 -4.00
N THR A 164 -5.11 -4.32 -5.26
CA THR A 164 -3.87 -4.79 -5.91
C THR A 164 -3.63 -3.95 -7.15
N ASN A 165 -2.42 -3.40 -7.29
CA ASN A 165 -2.02 -2.53 -8.36
C ASN A 165 -1.04 -3.22 -9.30
N THR A 166 -1.16 -2.94 -10.60
CA THR A 166 -0.11 -3.14 -11.59
C THR A 166 0.29 -1.79 -12.17
N TYR A 167 1.54 -1.67 -12.58
CA TYR A 167 2.11 -0.41 -13.03
C TYR A 167 2.69 -0.55 -14.43
N ASP A 168 2.61 0.53 -15.21
CA ASP A 168 3.43 0.76 -16.40
C ASP A 168 4.47 1.84 -16.10
N GLN A 169 5.65 1.72 -16.69
CA GLN A 169 6.65 2.77 -16.64
C GLN A 169 6.46 3.71 -17.83
N ILE A 170 6.03 4.95 -17.55
CA ILE A 170 5.71 5.95 -18.57
C ILE A 170 6.59 7.19 -18.31
N VAL A 171 7.48 7.49 -19.23
CA VAL A 171 8.43 8.62 -19.13
C VAL A 171 9.14 8.64 -17.76
N GLY A 172 9.67 7.47 -17.35
CA GLY A 172 10.40 7.32 -16.08
C GLY A 172 9.54 7.30 -14.81
N ASN A 173 8.21 7.40 -14.92
CA ASN A 173 7.30 7.32 -13.80
C ASN A 173 6.57 5.99 -13.78
N TYR A 174 6.36 5.41 -12.60
CA TYR A 174 5.51 4.23 -12.41
C TYR A 174 4.07 4.70 -12.18
N LEU A 175 3.21 4.47 -13.17
CA LEU A 175 1.80 4.85 -13.13
C LEU A 175 0.93 3.61 -13.10
N VAL A 176 -0.17 3.65 -12.35
CA VAL A 176 -1.09 2.50 -12.23
C VAL A 176 -1.69 2.19 -13.58
N LYS A 177 -1.46 0.99 -14.09
CA LYS A 177 -2.08 0.47 -15.31
C LYS A 177 -3.45 -0.14 -15.03
N ALA A 178 -3.50 -0.98 -14.00
CA ALA A 178 -4.72 -1.60 -13.55
C ALA A 178 -4.73 -1.73 -12.02
N GLN A 179 -5.92 -1.66 -11.47
CA GLN A 179 -6.17 -1.90 -10.05
C GLN A 179 -7.34 -2.87 -9.93
N THR A 180 -7.18 -3.92 -9.15
CA THR A 180 -8.29 -4.75 -8.70
C THR A 180 -8.58 -4.47 -7.24
N GLY A 181 -9.86 -4.47 -6.87
CA GLY A 181 -10.30 -4.24 -5.51
C GLY A 181 -11.27 -5.32 -5.04
N LYS A 182 -11.18 -5.69 -3.79
CA LYS A 182 -12.16 -6.53 -3.10
C LYS A 182 -12.67 -5.79 -1.88
N VAL A 183 -13.96 -5.53 -1.85
CA VAL A 183 -14.66 -4.89 -0.74
C VAL A 183 -15.41 -5.97 0.00
N ASP A 184 -15.12 -6.14 1.28
CA ASP A 184 -15.79 -7.07 2.18
C ASP A 184 -16.06 -6.36 3.51
N ILE A 185 -17.14 -5.60 3.53
CA ILE A 185 -17.59 -4.83 4.70
C ILE A 185 -19.05 -5.20 5.01
N PRO A 186 -19.55 -5.00 6.23
CA PRO A 186 -20.92 -5.32 6.58
C PRO A 186 -21.92 -4.73 5.58
N HIS A 187 -22.79 -5.58 5.05
CA HIS A 187 -23.82 -5.27 4.03
C HIS A 187 -23.32 -4.98 2.61
N TYR A 188 -22.01 -4.91 2.36
CA TYR A 188 -21.45 -4.66 1.04
C TYR A 188 -20.30 -5.61 0.74
N ASN A 189 -20.47 -6.46 -0.27
CA ASN A 189 -19.39 -7.24 -0.86
C ASN A 189 -19.36 -6.94 -2.34
N ALA A 190 -18.18 -6.55 -2.85
CA ALA A 190 -18.01 -6.17 -4.24
C ALA A 190 -16.59 -6.46 -4.73
N ASP A 191 -16.50 -6.83 -6.00
CA ASP A 191 -15.25 -6.86 -6.75
C ASP A 191 -15.17 -5.59 -7.63
N ILE A 192 -14.00 -4.97 -7.66
CA ILE A 192 -13.74 -3.76 -8.44
C ILE A 192 -12.58 -4.05 -9.38
N SER A 193 -12.70 -3.62 -10.63
CA SER A 193 -11.61 -3.65 -11.60
C SER A 193 -11.51 -2.29 -12.27
N SER A 194 -10.35 -1.65 -12.17
CA SER A 194 -10.07 -0.36 -12.78
C SER A 194 -8.92 -0.49 -13.76
N THR A 195 -9.05 0.13 -14.93
CA THR A 195 -7.97 0.26 -15.91
C THR A 195 -7.72 1.72 -16.21
N PHE A 196 -6.43 2.07 -16.35
CA PHE A 196 -5.99 3.42 -16.65
C PHE A 196 -5.22 3.41 -17.97
N ALA A 197 -5.53 4.36 -18.84
CA ALA A 197 -4.93 4.45 -20.17
C ALA A 197 -4.71 5.90 -20.59
N ASN A 198 -4.00 6.09 -21.70
CA ASN A 198 -3.83 7.39 -22.36
C ASN A 198 -3.27 8.47 -21.40
N TYR A 199 -2.30 8.12 -20.59
CA TYR A 199 -1.67 9.04 -19.67
C TYR A 199 -1.03 10.24 -20.36
N LYS A 200 -1.39 11.44 -19.91
CA LYS A 200 -0.76 12.71 -20.27
C LYS A 200 -0.08 13.25 -19.03
N ILE A 201 1.25 13.24 -19.04
CA ILE A 201 2.08 13.59 -17.89
C ILE A 201 2.51 15.04 -17.96
N ASN A 202 2.57 15.71 -16.80
CA ASN A 202 3.03 17.09 -16.64
C ASN A 202 2.29 18.08 -17.55
N VAL A 203 1.00 17.81 -17.82
CA VAL A 203 0.11 18.71 -18.54
C VAL A 203 -0.58 19.67 -17.59
N LYS A 204 -1.11 20.78 -18.12
CA LYS A 204 -1.91 21.71 -17.34
C LYS A 204 -3.22 21.02 -16.92
N VAL A 205 -3.45 20.94 -15.60
CA VAL A 205 -4.72 20.47 -14.99
C VAL A 205 -5.35 21.63 -14.26
N ASP A 206 -6.62 21.88 -14.57
CA ASP A 206 -7.39 22.95 -13.91
C ASP A 206 -7.70 22.55 -12.45
N ASP A 207 -7.52 23.49 -11.53
CA ASP A 207 -7.87 23.28 -10.12
C ASP A 207 -9.37 23.06 -9.89
N ALA A 208 -10.22 23.45 -10.84
CA ALA A 208 -11.66 23.21 -10.77
C ALA A 208 -12.03 21.71 -10.76
N VAL A 209 -11.18 20.82 -11.36
CA VAL A 209 -11.44 19.37 -11.36
C VAL A 209 -11.30 18.71 -9.98
N PHE A 210 -10.66 19.39 -9.03
CA PHE A 210 -10.46 18.91 -7.65
C PHE A 210 -11.44 19.53 -6.64
N LYS A 211 -12.39 20.32 -7.12
CA LYS A 211 -13.47 20.88 -6.27
C LYS A 211 -14.68 19.96 -6.37
N ASP A 212 -15.06 19.34 -5.25
CA ASP A 212 -16.32 18.60 -5.11
C ASP A 212 -17.51 19.56 -5.08
#